data_0e47ca0c8fbd4c5569be0e81c8c791d6
#
_entry.id   0e47ca0c8fbd4c5569be0e81c8c791d6
#
_cell.length_a   1.000
_cell.length_b   1.000
_cell.length_c   1.000
_cell.angle_alpha   90.00
_cell.angle_beta   90.00
_cell.angle_gamma   90.00
#
_symmetry.space_group_name_H-M   'P 1'
#
loop_
_entity.id
_entity.type
_entity.pdbx_description
1 polymer ?
#
loop_
_entity_poly.entity_id
_entity_poly.type
_entity_poly.pdbx_seq_one_letter_code
_entity_poly.pdbx_strand_id
1 'polypeptide(L)'
;MGIFSFAKDIGDKIFNRDKKDEAPATTAPTAPTTPAEPTAQEIANLLLARVQANAQIDSLKVNYNANTDTVVLSGVAKSQAEREKAILAAGNVQYVAQVEDNMTVAEPEPESRFYTVKSGDTLSKIAKEMYGNANEYNKIFEANRPLLSHPDKIYVGQVLRIPA
;
A
#
# COMPACT_ATOMS: atom_id res chain seq x y z
N MET A 1 0.50 17.61 -6.77
CA MET A 1 0.47 17.23 -5.33
C MET A 1 -0.88 16.63 -5.01
N GLY A 2 -0.90 15.47 -4.43
CA GLY A 2 -2.11 14.79 -4.02
C GLY A 2 -2.00 14.31 -2.58
N ILE A 3 -3.11 14.32 -1.86
CA ILE A 3 -3.24 13.72 -0.54
C ILE A 3 -4.19 12.54 -0.66
N PHE A 4 -3.72 11.37 -0.29
CA PHE A 4 -4.48 10.12 -0.35
C PHE A 4 -4.70 9.59 1.06
N SER A 5 -5.94 9.21 1.38
CA SER A 5 -6.30 8.67 2.68
C SER A 5 -6.37 7.14 2.65
N PHE A 6 -5.86 6.51 3.70
CA PHE A 6 -5.79 5.05 3.82
C PHE A 6 -6.35 4.58 5.16
N ALA A 7 -6.78 3.32 5.21
CA ALA A 7 -7.14 2.68 6.46
C ALA A 7 -5.87 2.27 7.21
N LYS A 8 -5.61 2.89 8.35
CA LYS A 8 -4.36 2.75 9.12
C LYS A 8 -3.97 1.31 9.45
N ASP A 9 -4.93 0.44 9.68
CA ASP A 9 -4.69 -0.91 10.17
C ASP A 9 -4.61 -1.98 9.06
N ILE A 10 -4.78 -1.58 7.81
CA ILE A 10 -4.84 -2.56 6.71
C ILE A 10 -3.49 -3.18 6.40
N GLY A 11 -2.40 -2.47 6.64
CA GLY A 11 -1.05 -2.93 6.34
C GLY A 11 -0.66 -4.20 7.08
N ASP A 12 -1.14 -4.36 8.31
CA ASP A 12 -0.89 -5.56 9.08
C ASP A 12 -1.51 -6.81 8.44
N LYS A 13 -2.68 -6.67 7.87
CA LYS A 13 -3.38 -7.75 7.16
C LYS A 13 -2.75 -8.10 5.82
N ILE A 14 -2.13 -7.13 5.15
CA ILE A 14 -1.54 -7.34 3.83
C ILE A 14 -0.14 -7.93 3.93
N PHE A 15 0.65 -7.46 4.89
CA PHE A 15 2.08 -7.73 4.94
C PHE A 15 2.52 -8.75 5.99
N ASN A 16 1.73 -9.02 7.03
CA ASN A 16 2.05 -9.99 8.08
C ASN A 16 1.47 -11.39 7.85
N ARG A 17 1.03 -11.67 6.67
CA ARG A 17 0.30 -12.87 6.30
C ARG A 17 1.12 -14.15 6.38
N ASP A 18 2.41 -14.06 6.08
CA ASP A 18 3.30 -15.21 6.03
C ASP A 18 3.82 -15.64 7.41
N LYS A 19 3.45 -14.90 8.46
CA LYS A 19 3.82 -15.23 9.85
C LYS A 19 2.76 -16.02 10.61
N LYS A 20 1.70 -16.46 9.95
CA LYS A 20 0.56 -17.07 10.66
C LYS A 20 0.74 -18.53 11.04
N ASP A 21 1.80 -19.19 10.61
CA ASP A 21 2.01 -20.62 10.85
C ASP A 21 3.14 -20.97 11.83
N GLU A 22 3.78 -19.98 12.42
CA GLU A 22 4.56 -20.23 13.63
C GLU A 22 3.64 -20.07 14.85
N ALA A 23 3.15 -21.21 15.33
CA ALA A 23 2.57 -21.25 16.65
C ALA A 23 3.57 -20.62 17.63
N PRO A 24 3.14 -19.69 18.49
CA PRO A 24 4.03 -19.14 19.48
C PRO A 24 4.57 -20.31 20.29
N ALA A 25 5.86 -20.50 20.23
CA ALA A 25 6.53 -21.38 21.13
C ALA A 25 6.14 -20.92 22.54
N THR A 26 5.36 -21.74 23.17
CA THR A 26 4.97 -21.56 24.56
C THR A 26 6.22 -21.45 25.42
N THR A 27 6.17 -20.47 26.31
CA THR A 27 6.97 -20.35 27.50
C THR A 27 8.32 -19.65 27.34
N ALA A 28 8.29 -18.37 27.55
CA ALA A 28 9.14 -17.79 28.57
C ALA A 28 8.31 -16.80 29.35
N PRO A 29 8.19 -16.92 30.67
CA PRO A 29 7.66 -15.85 31.49
C PRO A 29 8.77 -14.80 31.61
N THR A 30 8.99 -14.06 30.56
CA THR A 30 9.71 -12.82 30.62
C THR A 30 8.68 -11.72 30.62
N ALA A 31 8.87 -10.76 31.51
CA ALA A 31 8.06 -9.60 31.69
C ALA A 31 7.48 -9.10 30.33
N PRO A 32 6.21 -8.67 30.30
CA PRO A 32 5.65 -8.12 29.09
C PRO A 32 6.43 -6.84 28.75
N THR A 33 7.45 -6.97 27.98
CA THR A 33 7.91 -5.87 27.16
C THR A 33 6.82 -5.68 26.12
N THR A 34 5.92 -4.76 26.39
CA THR A 34 5.14 -4.14 25.32
C THR A 34 6.14 -3.81 24.24
N PRO A 35 5.99 -4.36 23.01
CA PRO A 35 6.85 -3.93 21.92
C PRO A 35 6.73 -2.41 21.86
N ALA A 36 7.81 -1.71 22.06
CA ALA A 36 7.83 -0.27 21.92
C ALA A 36 7.33 0.06 20.53
N GLU A 37 6.36 0.98 20.42
CA GLU A 37 5.91 1.45 19.12
C GLU A 37 7.13 1.91 18.31
N PRO A 38 7.22 1.54 17.03
CA PRO A 38 8.35 1.93 16.22
C PRO A 38 8.45 3.44 16.14
N THR A 39 9.66 3.95 16.16
CA THR A 39 9.91 5.38 16.03
C THR A 39 9.53 5.86 14.62
N ALA A 40 9.29 7.16 14.46
CA ALA A 40 9.01 7.76 13.17
C ALA A 40 10.10 7.43 12.13
N GLN A 41 11.36 7.36 12.56
CA GLN A 41 12.49 7.00 11.67
C GLN A 41 12.42 5.53 11.24
N GLU A 42 12.06 4.63 12.13
CA GLU A 42 11.90 3.21 11.80
C GLU A 42 10.73 3.00 10.84
N ILE A 43 9.63 3.70 11.03
CA ILE A 43 8.50 3.69 10.10
C ILE A 43 8.92 4.26 8.74
N ALA A 44 9.64 5.37 8.69
CA ALA A 44 10.13 5.95 7.45
C ALA A 44 11.06 4.98 6.70
N ASN A 45 11.94 4.28 7.40
CA ASN A 45 12.83 3.27 6.82
C ASN A 45 12.05 2.06 6.28
N LEU A 46 11.03 1.61 6.99
CA LEU A 46 10.13 0.55 6.54
C LEU A 46 9.39 0.97 5.26
N LEU A 47 8.85 2.17 5.24
CA LEU A 47 8.14 2.72 4.08
C LEU A 47 9.06 2.87 2.87
N LEU A 48 10.29 3.34 3.08
CA LEU A 48 11.30 3.45 2.02
C LEU A 48 11.55 2.08 1.39
N ALA A 49 11.79 1.05 2.19
CA ALA A 49 12.02 -0.31 1.71
C ALA A 49 10.80 -0.86 0.94
N ARG A 50 9.60 -0.60 1.43
CA ARG A 50 8.34 -1.03 0.80
C ARG A 50 8.12 -0.38 -0.56
N VAL A 51 8.32 0.91 -0.65
CA VAL A 51 8.16 1.66 -1.90
C VAL A 51 9.20 1.19 -2.91
N GLN A 52 10.46 1.03 -2.51
CA GLN A 52 11.53 0.54 -3.39
C GLN A 52 11.29 -0.87 -3.91
N ALA A 53 10.65 -1.73 -3.11
CA ALA A 53 10.30 -3.09 -3.51
C ALA A 53 9.15 -3.15 -4.54
N ASN A 54 8.29 -2.12 -4.58
CA ASN A 54 7.06 -2.12 -5.38
C ASN A 54 7.07 -1.14 -6.55
N ALA A 55 7.95 -0.14 -6.53
CA ALA A 55 7.97 0.91 -7.54
C ALA A 55 9.39 1.38 -7.84
N GLN A 56 9.60 1.86 -9.06
CA GLN A 56 10.88 2.42 -9.49
C GLN A 56 10.83 3.95 -9.44
N ILE A 57 11.36 4.50 -8.35
CA ILE A 57 11.40 5.94 -8.10
C ILE A 57 12.86 6.36 -7.96
N ASP A 58 13.30 7.27 -8.81
CA ASP A 58 14.64 7.83 -8.73
C ASP A 58 14.70 8.89 -7.64
N SER A 59 15.78 8.90 -6.87
CA SER A 59 16.00 9.85 -5.76
C SER A 59 14.87 9.85 -4.72
N LEU A 60 14.31 8.68 -4.45
CA LEU A 60 13.20 8.52 -3.50
C LEU A 60 13.57 9.05 -2.11
N LYS A 61 12.72 9.92 -1.59
CA LYS A 61 12.76 10.40 -0.21
C LYS A 61 11.44 10.12 0.46
N VAL A 62 11.50 9.61 1.67
CA VAL A 62 10.35 9.29 2.50
C VAL A 62 10.47 10.00 3.83
N ASN A 63 9.48 10.82 4.17
CA ASN A 63 9.35 11.44 5.48
C ASN A 63 8.06 10.97 6.13
N TYR A 64 8.11 10.64 7.39
CA TYR A 64 6.96 10.22 8.17
C TYR A 64 6.71 11.15 9.35
N ASN A 65 5.47 11.61 9.47
CA ASN A 65 5.02 12.43 10.60
C ASN A 65 4.12 11.60 11.52
N ALA A 66 4.64 11.23 12.68
CA ALA A 66 3.93 10.39 13.64
C ALA A 66 2.74 11.11 14.31
N ASN A 67 2.70 12.44 14.31
CA ASN A 67 1.59 13.19 14.90
C ASN A 67 0.34 13.17 14.03
N THR A 68 0.51 13.04 12.72
CA THR A 68 -0.58 13.04 11.74
C THR A 68 -0.70 11.72 10.99
N ASP A 69 0.15 10.74 11.30
CA ASP A 69 0.28 9.47 10.58
C ASP A 69 0.37 9.66 9.05
N THR A 70 1.07 10.72 8.66
CA THR A 70 1.22 11.11 7.26
C THR A 70 2.62 10.80 6.76
N VAL A 71 2.72 10.12 5.62
CA VAL A 71 3.96 9.93 4.90
C VAL A 71 4.03 10.89 3.71
N VAL A 72 5.19 11.51 3.52
CA VAL A 72 5.47 12.36 2.36
C VAL A 72 6.45 11.65 1.45
N LEU A 73 6.07 11.44 0.20
CA LEU A 73 6.89 10.82 -0.83
C LEU A 73 7.39 11.88 -1.81
N SER A 74 8.68 11.85 -2.10
CA SER A 74 9.31 12.75 -3.08
C SER A 74 10.28 11.95 -3.94
N GLY A 75 10.45 12.34 -5.17
CA GLY A 75 11.34 11.71 -6.14
C GLY A 75 10.81 11.80 -7.56
N VAL A 76 11.42 11.08 -8.48
CA VAL A 76 11.01 11.02 -9.88
C VAL A 76 10.59 9.59 -10.21
N ALA A 77 9.30 9.41 -10.46
CA ALA A 77 8.77 8.13 -10.94
C ALA A 77 9.04 7.97 -12.43
N LYS A 78 9.41 6.79 -12.87
CA LYS A 78 9.65 6.52 -14.30
C LYS A 78 8.38 6.68 -15.11
N SER A 79 7.23 6.27 -14.56
CA SER A 79 5.92 6.39 -15.20
C SER A 79 4.85 6.71 -14.15
N GLN A 80 3.67 7.08 -14.62
CA GLN A 80 2.51 7.29 -13.75
C GLN A 80 2.15 6.02 -12.97
N ALA A 81 2.28 4.85 -13.60
CA ALA A 81 2.08 3.56 -12.94
C ALA A 81 3.01 3.36 -11.74
N GLU A 82 4.29 3.69 -11.88
CA GLU A 82 5.27 3.58 -10.80
C GLU A 82 4.96 4.56 -9.65
N ARG A 83 4.56 5.79 -9.97
CA ARG A 83 4.10 6.79 -8.98
C ARG A 83 2.93 6.26 -8.16
N GLU A 84 1.91 5.74 -8.82
CA GLU A 84 0.72 5.20 -8.18
C GLU A 84 1.02 3.96 -7.33
N LYS A 85 1.88 3.07 -7.79
CA LYS A 85 2.36 1.91 -7.02
C LYS A 85 3.11 2.36 -5.76
N ALA A 86 3.91 3.40 -5.85
CA ALA A 86 4.61 3.97 -4.69
C ALA A 86 3.63 4.50 -3.64
N ILE A 87 2.60 5.22 -4.06
CA ILE A 87 1.55 5.73 -3.17
C ILE A 87 0.83 4.58 -2.46
N LEU A 88 0.44 3.54 -3.20
CA LEU A 88 -0.25 2.37 -2.64
C LEU A 88 0.66 1.56 -1.71
N ALA A 89 1.92 1.38 -2.07
CA ALA A 89 2.89 0.67 -1.23
C ALA A 89 3.12 1.37 0.10
N ALA A 90 3.16 2.70 0.10
CA ALA A 90 3.30 3.50 1.32
C ALA A 90 2.00 3.57 2.12
N GLY A 91 0.86 3.72 1.45
CA GLY A 91 -0.44 3.95 2.10
C GLY A 91 -1.05 2.70 2.72
N ASN A 92 -0.85 1.53 2.11
CA ASN A 92 -1.34 0.25 2.62
C ASN A 92 -0.43 -0.35 3.69
N VAL A 93 0.19 0.46 4.50
CA VAL A 93 1.07 0.07 5.61
C VAL A 93 0.42 0.49 6.94
N GLN A 94 0.54 -0.38 7.94
CA GLN A 94 0.19 -0.04 9.30
C GLN A 94 0.91 1.26 9.71
N TYR A 95 0.30 2.08 10.50
CA TYR A 95 0.76 3.42 10.95
C TYR A 95 0.56 4.55 9.94
N VAL A 96 0.18 4.29 8.69
CA VAL A 96 -0.06 5.33 7.68
C VAL A 96 -1.56 5.58 7.51
N ALA A 97 -2.00 6.79 7.79
CA ALA A 97 -3.37 7.26 7.56
C ALA A 97 -3.48 8.08 6.27
N GLN A 98 -2.40 8.77 5.90
CA GLN A 98 -2.37 9.61 4.71
C GLN A 98 -1.02 9.51 3.99
N VAL A 99 -1.06 9.62 2.68
CA VAL A 99 0.12 9.76 1.82
C VAL A 99 0.04 11.10 1.12
N GLU A 100 1.05 11.93 1.34
CA GLU A 100 1.25 13.17 0.59
C GLU A 100 2.24 12.89 -0.54
N ASP A 101 1.78 13.07 -1.77
CA ASP A 101 2.54 12.79 -2.97
C ASP A 101 3.15 14.05 -3.55
N ASN A 102 4.45 14.17 -3.43
CA ASN A 102 5.28 15.23 -4.02
C ASN A 102 6.23 14.68 -5.11
N MET A 103 5.91 13.50 -5.65
CA MET A 103 6.70 12.92 -6.73
C MET A 103 6.37 13.57 -8.07
N THR A 104 7.35 13.59 -8.97
CA THR A 104 7.18 13.95 -10.37
C THR A 104 7.24 12.70 -11.24
N VAL A 105 6.75 12.77 -12.45
CA VAL A 105 6.73 11.64 -13.40
C VAL A 105 7.55 11.99 -14.63
N ALA A 106 8.49 11.11 -14.99
CA ALA A 106 9.32 11.30 -16.18
C ALA A 106 8.52 11.15 -17.47
N GLU A 107 7.60 10.19 -17.51
CA GLU A 107 6.70 9.96 -18.64
C GLU A 107 5.25 10.14 -18.18
N PRO A 108 4.62 11.29 -18.46
CA PRO A 108 3.23 11.53 -18.09
C PRO A 108 2.28 10.57 -18.82
N GLU A 109 1.44 9.91 -18.05
CA GLU A 109 0.38 9.03 -18.52
C GLU A 109 -0.94 9.42 -17.84
N PRO A 110 -2.11 8.98 -18.36
CA PRO A 110 -3.38 9.19 -17.68
C PRO A 110 -3.36 8.62 -16.26
N GLU A 111 -3.88 9.37 -15.31
CA GLU A 111 -3.99 8.93 -13.92
C GLU A 111 -5.01 7.80 -13.79
N SER A 112 -4.68 6.78 -13.01
CA SER A 112 -5.63 5.74 -12.63
C SER A 112 -6.55 6.24 -11.52
N ARG A 113 -7.72 5.62 -11.44
CA ARG A 113 -8.61 5.82 -10.29
C ARG A 113 -8.15 4.94 -9.14
N PHE A 114 -8.40 5.37 -7.92
CA PHE A 114 -8.22 4.53 -6.73
C PHE A 114 -9.57 4.06 -6.21
N TYR A 115 -9.60 2.80 -5.78
CA TYR A 115 -10.78 2.16 -5.23
C TYR A 115 -10.47 1.57 -3.86
N THR A 116 -11.27 1.90 -2.87
CA THR A 116 -11.18 1.30 -1.54
C THR A 116 -12.10 0.08 -1.45
N VAL A 117 -11.52 -1.07 -1.16
CA VAL A 117 -12.23 -2.35 -1.04
C VAL A 117 -13.24 -2.30 0.09
N LYS A 118 -14.48 -2.70 -0.21
CA LYS A 118 -15.60 -2.80 0.74
C LYS A 118 -15.84 -4.25 1.12
N SER A 119 -16.60 -4.46 2.18
CA SER A 119 -17.01 -5.80 2.61
C SER A 119 -17.79 -6.50 1.48
N GLY A 120 -17.40 -7.74 1.17
CA GLY A 120 -18.00 -8.55 0.12
C GLY A 120 -17.50 -8.27 -1.30
N ASP A 121 -16.54 -7.35 -1.47
CA ASP A 121 -15.95 -7.07 -2.78
C ASP A 121 -15.02 -8.20 -3.24
N THR A 122 -15.00 -8.39 -4.55
CA THR A 122 -14.02 -9.21 -5.28
C THR A 122 -13.47 -8.40 -6.44
N LEU A 123 -12.30 -8.76 -6.96
CA LEU A 123 -11.76 -8.07 -8.14
C LEU A 123 -12.71 -8.14 -9.34
N SER A 124 -13.44 -9.25 -9.50
CA SER A 124 -14.45 -9.39 -10.55
C SER A 124 -15.63 -8.43 -10.39
N LYS A 125 -16.10 -8.24 -9.16
CA LYS A 125 -17.15 -7.25 -8.87
C LYS A 125 -16.68 -5.84 -9.12
N ILE A 126 -15.47 -5.53 -8.67
CA ILE A 126 -14.84 -4.21 -8.89
C ILE A 126 -14.67 -3.97 -10.39
N ALA A 127 -14.18 -4.96 -11.14
CA ALA A 127 -14.02 -4.86 -12.59
C ALA A 127 -15.36 -4.63 -13.30
N LYS A 128 -16.41 -5.30 -12.86
CA LYS A 128 -17.75 -5.09 -13.41
C LYS A 128 -18.27 -3.68 -13.14
N GLU A 129 -18.03 -3.16 -11.94
CA GLU A 129 -18.44 -1.81 -11.56
C GLU A 129 -17.65 -0.73 -12.32
N MET A 130 -16.33 -0.92 -12.46
CA MET A 130 -15.42 0.08 -13.01
C MET A 130 -15.29 0.04 -14.54
N TYR A 131 -15.40 -1.13 -15.14
CA TYR A 131 -15.25 -1.36 -16.59
C TYR A 131 -16.52 -1.90 -17.28
N GLY A 132 -17.52 -2.30 -16.49
CA GLY A 132 -18.71 -2.95 -17.02
C GLY A 132 -18.54 -4.42 -17.35
N ASN A 133 -17.36 -5.01 -17.11
CA ASN A 133 -17.05 -6.39 -17.44
C ASN A 133 -16.24 -7.05 -16.30
N ALA A 134 -16.84 -8.06 -15.68
CA ALA A 134 -16.20 -8.81 -14.60
C ALA A 134 -14.94 -9.57 -15.03
N ASN A 135 -14.83 -9.95 -16.28
CA ASN A 135 -13.66 -10.67 -16.81
C ASN A 135 -12.39 -9.81 -16.88
N GLU A 136 -12.52 -8.49 -16.75
CA GLU A 136 -11.38 -7.58 -16.71
C GLU A 136 -10.70 -7.48 -15.34
N TYR A 137 -11.04 -8.36 -14.41
CA TYR A 137 -10.40 -8.42 -13.09
C TYR A 137 -8.88 -8.60 -13.17
N ASN A 138 -8.37 -9.31 -14.19
CA ASN A 138 -6.93 -9.47 -14.43
C ASN A 138 -6.22 -8.14 -14.65
N LYS A 139 -6.86 -7.19 -15.31
CA LYS A 139 -6.32 -5.84 -15.53
C LYS A 139 -6.07 -5.12 -14.21
N ILE A 140 -7.00 -5.25 -13.28
CA ILE A 140 -6.86 -4.70 -11.92
C ILE A 140 -5.75 -5.44 -11.16
N PHE A 141 -5.74 -6.77 -11.23
CA PHE A 141 -4.72 -7.58 -10.57
C PHE A 141 -3.31 -7.23 -11.03
N GLU A 142 -3.06 -7.20 -12.33
CA GLU A 142 -1.76 -6.87 -12.90
C GLU A 142 -1.32 -5.44 -12.55
N ALA A 143 -2.26 -4.50 -12.54
CA ALA A 143 -1.99 -3.11 -12.18
C ALA A 143 -1.57 -2.92 -10.70
N ASN A 144 -1.93 -3.86 -9.82
CA ASN A 144 -1.63 -3.82 -8.41
C ASN A 144 -0.54 -4.81 -7.98
N ARG A 145 0.12 -5.47 -8.92
CA ARG A 145 1.31 -6.26 -8.62
C ARG A 145 2.53 -5.37 -8.36
N PRO A 146 3.43 -5.73 -7.45
CA PRO A 146 3.45 -6.92 -6.61
C PRO A 146 2.68 -6.80 -5.29
N LEU A 147 1.94 -5.72 -5.04
CA LEU A 147 1.11 -5.55 -3.83
C LEU A 147 0.08 -6.68 -3.67
N LEU A 148 -0.58 -7.05 -4.76
CA LEU A 148 -1.44 -8.23 -4.80
C LEU A 148 -0.64 -9.43 -5.27
N SER A 149 -0.64 -10.49 -4.45
CA SER A 149 -0.02 -11.78 -4.80
C SER A 149 -1.02 -12.74 -5.46
N HIS A 150 -2.31 -12.54 -5.22
CA HIS A 150 -3.39 -13.38 -5.76
C HIS A 150 -4.67 -12.55 -5.91
N PRO A 151 -5.49 -12.79 -6.96
CA PRO A 151 -6.72 -12.01 -7.21
C PRO A 151 -7.76 -12.10 -6.09
N ASP A 152 -7.80 -13.23 -5.36
CA ASP A 152 -8.77 -13.44 -4.27
C ASP A 152 -8.29 -12.89 -2.92
N LYS A 153 -7.07 -12.35 -2.89
CA LYS A 153 -6.44 -11.89 -1.66
C LYS A 153 -6.49 -10.38 -1.52
N ILE A 154 -7.69 -9.85 -1.45
CA ILE A 154 -7.96 -8.45 -1.14
C ILE A 154 -8.64 -8.31 0.21
N TYR A 155 -8.49 -7.16 0.85
CA TYR A 155 -9.00 -6.88 2.20
C TYR A 155 -9.83 -5.62 2.22
N VAL A 156 -10.85 -5.61 3.07
CA VAL A 156 -11.66 -4.42 3.32
C VAL A 156 -10.78 -3.27 3.80
N GLY A 157 -10.92 -2.11 3.19
CA GLY A 157 -10.11 -0.93 3.46
C GLY A 157 -8.83 -0.82 2.64
N GLN A 158 -8.45 -1.88 1.93
CA GLN A 158 -7.32 -1.83 0.99
C GLN A 158 -7.64 -0.90 -0.18
N VAL A 159 -6.69 -0.05 -0.54
CA VAL A 159 -6.81 0.82 -1.71
C VAL A 159 -6.12 0.17 -2.90
N LEU A 160 -6.84 0.05 -3.99
CA LEU A 160 -6.39 -0.54 -5.24
C LEU A 160 -6.31 0.51 -6.34
N ARG A 161 -5.39 0.30 -7.25
CA ARG A 161 -5.24 1.10 -8.45
C ARG A 161 -6.12 0.52 -9.56
N ILE A 162 -6.95 1.38 -10.16
CA ILE A 162 -7.85 1.01 -11.26
C ILE A 162 -7.39 1.74 -12.52
N PRO A 163 -6.56 1.14 -13.36
CA PRO A 163 -6.10 1.78 -14.60
C PRO A 163 -7.25 2.05 -15.57
N ALA A 164 -7.03 3.01 -16.43
CA ALA A 164 -8.00 3.36 -17.46
C ALA A 164 -8.23 2.24 -18.50
#